data_bb01a843a61a60e36ca56c3396bd210f
#
_entry.id   bb01a843a61a60e36ca56c3396bd210f
#
_cell.length_a   1.000
_cell.length_b   1.000
_cell.length_c   1.000
_cell.angle_alpha   90.00
_cell.angle_beta   90.00
_cell.angle_gamma   90.00
#
_symmetry.space_group_name_H-M   'P 1'
#
loop_
_entity.id
_entity.type
_entity.pdbx_description
1 polymer ?
#
loop_
_entity_poly.entity_id
_entity_poly.type
_entity_poly.pdbx_seq_one_letter_code
_entity_poly.pdbx_strand_id
1 'polypeptide(L)'
;NLNNAGILFFTKRPKSYLINAYVTCARYKGIEKVDIIDRKDFEGDLISQVENSMEFIKRNTRLAYKIEDLEREEIPEYPVKALREALLNAIMHRDYFSSGGNVQIDIYDDRLTITNIGGLMKPLTIETFGKVAVRRNPLIADLFHRINFIEKMGTGVKRIRESCEEHGGVKFNFEVDGYFISEFKLKKKPAKNQPKTTQKTTQKTTQKILELLKENSALSRSELTDMIGNITEDGVKYNLDKLKKEGKIKRIGPDKGGSWEVVK
;
A
#
# COMPACT_ATOMS: atom_id res chain seq x y z
N ASN A 1 12.38 37.27 -20.46
CA ASN A 1 12.88 35.89 -20.41
C ASN A 1 12.43 35.24 -19.10
N LEU A 2 11.83 34.03 -19.16
CA LEU A 2 11.52 33.25 -17.98
C LEU A 2 12.78 32.52 -17.52
N ASN A 3 13.01 32.48 -16.19
CA ASN A 3 13.98 31.57 -15.60
C ASN A 3 13.36 30.15 -15.46
N ASN A 4 14.13 29.15 -15.01
CA ASN A 4 13.68 27.78 -14.88
C ASN A 4 12.44 27.64 -13.97
N ALA A 5 12.36 28.41 -12.87
CA ALA A 5 11.17 28.39 -12.00
C ALA A 5 9.93 28.95 -12.74
N GLY A 6 10.10 30.03 -13.52
CA GLY A 6 9.06 30.58 -14.36
C GLY A 6 8.59 29.60 -15.46
N ILE A 7 9.52 28.87 -16.09
CA ILE A 7 9.20 27.81 -17.05
C ILE A 7 8.37 26.72 -16.36
N LEU A 8 8.79 26.25 -15.20
CA LEU A 8 8.13 25.17 -14.45
C LEU A 8 6.71 25.53 -13.96
N PHE A 9 6.46 26.79 -13.62
CA PHE A 9 5.16 27.23 -13.11
C PHE A 9 4.18 27.75 -14.14
N PHE A 10 4.71 28.35 -15.24
CA PHE A 10 3.86 29.14 -16.16
C PHE A 10 3.81 28.63 -17.59
N THR A 11 4.51 27.50 -17.89
CA THR A 11 4.42 26.90 -19.22
C THR A 11 3.56 25.64 -19.21
N LYS A 12 2.82 25.41 -20.30
CA LYS A 12 2.02 24.19 -20.47
C LYS A 12 2.88 22.93 -20.67
N ARG A 13 4.13 23.08 -21.11
CA ARG A 13 5.07 21.97 -21.41
C ARG A 13 6.46 22.26 -20.89
N PRO A 14 6.69 22.27 -19.58
CA PRO A 14 8.02 22.47 -19.00
C PRO A 14 9.05 21.46 -19.50
N LYS A 15 8.62 20.23 -19.80
CA LYS A 15 9.44 19.13 -20.33
C LYS A 15 10.16 19.51 -21.65
N SER A 16 9.61 20.43 -22.45
CA SER A 16 10.27 20.91 -23.67
C SER A 16 11.55 21.72 -23.41
N TYR A 17 11.73 22.19 -22.17
CA TYR A 17 12.88 22.98 -21.73
C TYR A 17 13.75 22.22 -20.73
N LEU A 18 13.10 21.46 -19.84
CA LEU A 18 13.71 20.69 -18.77
C LEU A 18 13.20 19.23 -18.89
N ILE A 19 13.95 18.42 -19.63
CA ILE A 19 13.52 17.11 -20.17
C ILE A 19 12.84 16.17 -19.16
N ASN A 20 13.23 16.21 -17.91
CA ASN A 20 12.67 15.35 -16.86
C ASN A 20 11.76 16.12 -15.87
N ALA A 21 11.25 17.30 -16.26
CA ALA A 21 10.33 18.09 -15.43
C ALA A 21 8.89 17.55 -15.49
N TYR A 22 8.70 16.31 -15.06
CA TYR A 22 7.39 15.65 -14.96
C TYR A 22 7.38 14.66 -13.78
N VAL A 23 6.20 14.18 -13.42
CA VAL A 23 6.00 13.16 -12.39
C VAL A 23 5.46 11.90 -13.04
N THR A 24 6.10 10.76 -12.80
CA THR A 24 5.57 9.44 -13.14
C THR A 24 4.88 8.83 -11.94
N CYS A 25 3.64 8.39 -12.11
CA CYS A 25 2.92 7.61 -11.13
C CYS A 25 2.68 6.20 -11.66
N ALA A 26 2.92 5.18 -10.84
CA ALA A 26 2.67 3.79 -11.18
C ALA A 26 2.05 3.02 -10.01
N ARG A 27 1.07 2.16 -10.30
CA ARG A 27 0.47 1.19 -9.38
C ARG A 27 0.90 -0.21 -9.80
N TYR A 28 1.52 -0.94 -8.89
CA TYR A 28 1.99 -2.30 -9.09
C TYR A 28 1.09 -3.31 -8.38
N LYS A 29 0.99 -4.51 -8.94
CA LYS A 29 0.38 -5.66 -8.27
C LYS A 29 1.41 -6.30 -7.34
N GLY A 30 1.02 -6.54 -6.08
CA GLY A 30 1.93 -7.13 -5.09
C GLY A 30 2.93 -6.12 -4.52
N ILE A 31 4.10 -6.61 -4.16
CA ILE A 31 5.15 -5.84 -3.47
C ILE A 31 6.41 -5.61 -4.33
N GLU A 32 6.42 -6.14 -5.54
CA GLU A 32 7.54 -6.03 -6.48
C GLU A 32 7.21 -5.07 -7.63
N LYS A 33 8.23 -4.43 -8.17
CA LYS A 33 8.13 -3.48 -9.30
C LYS A 33 8.12 -4.23 -10.65
N VAL A 34 7.15 -5.14 -10.84
CA VAL A 34 7.06 -6.01 -12.03
C VAL A 34 5.75 -5.79 -12.76
N ASP A 35 4.62 -6.13 -12.15
CA ASP A 35 3.31 -6.10 -12.77
C ASP A 35 2.64 -4.74 -12.60
N ILE A 36 2.58 -3.92 -13.66
CA ILE A 36 1.95 -2.60 -13.64
C ILE A 36 0.44 -2.74 -13.85
N ILE A 37 -0.34 -2.21 -12.91
CA ILE A 37 -1.82 -2.13 -12.99
C ILE A 37 -2.25 -0.83 -13.67
N ASP A 38 -1.64 0.30 -13.27
CA ASP A 38 -1.92 1.63 -13.80
C ASP A 38 -0.64 2.45 -13.83
N ARG A 39 -0.43 3.25 -14.89
CA ARG A 39 0.72 4.14 -15.00
C ARG A 39 0.33 5.40 -15.74
N LYS A 40 0.82 6.55 -15.26
CA LYS A 40 0.65 7.84 -15.93
C LYS A 40 1.82 8.79 -15.68
N ASP A 41 2.19 9.53 -16.73
CA ASP A 41 3.17 10.61 -16.66
C ASP A 41 2.41 11.96 -16.69
N PHE A 42 2.72 12.85 -15.74
CA PHE A 42 2.12 14.17 -15.61
C PHE A 42 3.14 15.24 -15.99
N GLU A 43 2.99 15.85 -17.17
CA GLU A 43 3.97 16.72 -17.83
C GLU A 43 3.66 18.23 -17.76
N GLY A 44 2.52 18.62 -17.20
CA GLY A 44 2.08 20.01 -17.07
C GLY A 44 2.97 20.86 -16.16
N ASP A 45 2.52 22.08 -15.85
CA ASP A 45 3.12 22.92 -14.82
C ASP A 45 3.19 22.22 -13.46
N LEU A 46 4.01 22.72 -12.52
CA LEU A 46 4.21 22.05 -11.24
C LEU A 46 2.94 21.95 -10.39
N ILE A 47 2.01 22.88 -10.51
CA ILE A 47 0.73 22.85 -9.78
C ILE A 47 -0.10 21.68 -10.30
N SER A 48 -0.28 21.61 -11.62
CA SER A 48 -0.99 20.50 -12.29
C SER A 48 -0.34 19.14 -12.02
N GLN A 49 1.00 19.09 -11.96
CA GLN A 49 1.71 17.86 -11.62
C GLN A 49 1.38 17.37 -10.20
N VAL A 50 1.37 18.29 -9.21
CA VAL A 50 1.00 17.96 -7.81
C VAL A 50 -0.45 17.49 -7.72
N GLU A 51 -1.38 18.24 -8.28
CA GLU A 51 -2.82 17.95 -8.20
C GLU A 51 -3.17 16.62 -8.87
N ASN A 52 -2.69 16.41 -10.10
CA ASN A 52 -2.94 15.18 -10.84
C ASN A 52 -2.27 13.95 -10.18
N SER A 53 -1.10 14.12 -9.59
CA SER A 53 -0.42 13.04 -8.87
C SER A 53 -1.18 12.65 -7.60
N MET A 54 -1.69 13.63 -6.85
CA MET A 54 -2.52 13.37 -5.66
C MET A 54 -3.84 12.68 -6.04
N GLU A 55 -4.47 13.06 -7.16
CA GLU A 55 -5.67 12.40 -7.66
C GLU A 55 -5.37 10.95 -8.12
N PHE A 56 -4.22 10.72 -8.77
CA PHE A 56 -3.77 9.37 -9.10
C PHE A 56 -3.58 8.50 -7.85
N ILE A 57 -2.94 9.02 -6.81
CA ILE A 57 -2.78 8.32 -5.53
C ILE A 57 -4.14 7.97 -4.94
N LYS A 58 -5.06 8.94 -4.86
CA LYS A 58 -6.41 8.75 -4.31
C LYS A 58 -7.18 7.65 -5.05
N ARG A 59 -7.08 7.60 -6.38
CA ARG A 59 -7.75 6.60 -7.21
C ARG A 59 -7.15 5.20 -7.05
N ASN A 60 -5.84 5.11 -6.79
CA ASN A 60 -5.09 3.85 -6.75
C ASN A 60 -4.81 3.33 -5.33
N THR A 61 -5.37 3.99 -4.30
CA THR A 61 -5.29 3.58 -2.90
C THR A 61 -6.68 3.28 -2.35
N ARG A 62 -6.75 2.54 -1.25
CA ARG A 62 -8.02 2.12 -0.65
C ARG A 62 -8.61 3.23 0.20
N LEU A 63 -9.92 3.24 0.28
CA LEU A 63 -10.68 4.06 1.21
C LEU A 63 -11.38 3.13 2.20
N ALA A 64 -11.09 3.27 3.49
CA ALA A 64 -11.81 2.60 4.55
C ALA A 64 -12.91 3.53 5.08
N TYR A 65 -13.94 2.93 5.65
CA TYR A 65 -15.03 3.66 6.26
C TYR A 65 -15.12 3.30 7.73
N LYS A 66 -15.20 4.29 8.59
CA LYS A 66 -15.53 4.13 10.00
C LYS A 66 -16.95 4.65 10.18
N ILE A 67 -17.84 3.80 10.67
CA ILE A 67 -19.21 4.15 10.98
C ILE A 67 -19.29 4.26 12.50
N GLU A 68 -19.51 5.46 13.01
CA GLU A 68 -19.82 5.75 14.41
C GLU A 68 -21.21 6.39 14.44
N ASP A 69 -22.15 5.70 15.02
CA ASP A 69 -23.57 6.07 15.06
C ASP A 69 -24.19 6.30 13.65
N LEU A 70 -24.59 7.53 13.36
CA LEU A 70 -25.18 7.94 12.07
C LEU A 70 -24.18 8.57 11.10
N GLU A 71 -22.93 8.77 11.54
CA GLU A 71 -21.91 9.42 10.73
C GLU A 71 -20.96 8.39 10.11
N ARG A 72 -20.59 8.63 8.84
CA ARG A 72 -19.63 7.85 8.08
C ARG A 72 -18.39 8.68 7.84
N GLU A 73 -17.29 8.31 8.51
CA GLU A 73 -15.98 8.92 8.29
C GLU A 73 -15.20 8.12 7.23
N GLU A 74 -14.67 8.83 6.24
CA GLU A 74 -13.78 8.26 5.23
C GLU A 74 -12.34 8.30 5.71
N ILE A 75 -11.71 7.13 5.85
CA ILE A 75 -10.32 7.01 6.26
C ILE A 75 -9.49 6.57 5.06
N PRO A 76 -8.71 7.47 4.45
CA PRO A 76 -7.78 7.09 3.39
C PRO A 76 -6.74 6.09 3.88
N GLU A 77 -6.28 5.20 2.99
CA GLU A 77 -5.24 4.19 3.32
C GLU A 77 -3.92 4.83 3.77
N TYR A 78 -3.63 6.01 3.26
CA TYR A 78 -2.45 6.82 3.61
C TYR A 78 -2.84 8.22 4.08
N PRO A 79 -2.08 8.85 4.99
CA PRO A 79 -2.34 10.21 5.45
C PRO A 79 -2.12 11.22 4.32
N VAL A 80 -3.20 11.77 3.78
CA VAL A 80 -3.19 12.66 2.60
C VAL A 80 -2.28 13.88 2.79
N LYS A 81 -2.27 14.46 4.00
CA LYS A 81 -1.40 15.60 4.35
C LYS A 81 0.08 15.24 4.25
N ALA A 82 0.47 14.06 4.75
CA ALA A 82 1.85 13.60 4.69
C ALA A 82 2.30 13.29 3.25
N LEU A 83 1.44 12.66 2.44
CA LEU A 83 1.75 12.39 1.04
C LEU A 83 1.92 13.67 0.22
N ARG A 84 1.01 14.66 0.43
CA ARG A 84 1.10 15.96 -0.23
C ARG A 84 2.39 16.69 0.14
N GLU A 85 2.76 16.72 1.41
CA GLU A 85 4.01 17.34 1.89
C GLU A 85 5.24 16.64 1.29
N ALA A 86 5.27 15.30 1.26
CA ALA A 86 6.36 14.53 0.68
C ALA A 86 6.50 14.76 -0.84
N LEU A 87 5.38 14.84 -1.58
CA LEU A 87 5.39 15.13 -3.01
C LEU A 87 5.88 16.55 -3.30
N LEU A 88 5.42 17.55 -2.56
CA LEU A 88 5.89 18.93 -2.66
C LEU A 88 7.38 19.02 -2.37
N ASN A 89 7.87 18.33 -1.32
CA ASN A 89 9.29 18.25 -1.02
C ASN A 89 10.09 17.59 -2.14
N ALA A 90 9.59 16.49 -2.72
CA ALA A 90 10.23 15.83 -3.85
C ALA A 90 10.39 16.76 -5.06
N ILE A 91 9.35 17.53 -5.39
CA ILE A 91 9.36 18.52 -6.49
C ILE A 91 10.26 19.71 -6.16
N MET A 92 10.16 20.28 -4.95
CA MET A 92 10.98 21.43 -4.55
C MET A 92 12.47 21.11 -4.44
N HIS A 93 12.82 19.89 -4.03
CA HIS A 93 14.20 19.49 -3.81
C HIS A 93 14.79 18.66 -4.96
N ARG A 94 14.02 18.41 -6.03
CA ARG A 94 14.53 17.74 -7.21
C ARG A 94 15.70 18.54 -7.83
N ASP A 95 16.71 17.80 -8.28
CA ASP A 95 17.76 18.39 -9.12
C ASP A 95 17.27 18.48 -10.59
N TYR A 96 16.84 19.69 -10.99
CA TYR A 96 16.31 19.95 -12.33
C TYR A 96 17.40 20.00 -13.42
N PHE A 97 18.68 20.05 -13.03
CA PHE A 97 19.81 19.96 -13.97
C PHE A 97 20.24 18.52 -14.25
N SER A 98 19.84 17.59 -13.39
CA SER A 98 20.07 16.17 -13.62
C SER A 98 19.13 15.61 -14.68
N SER A 99 19.71 14.97 -15.72
CA SER A 99 18.97 14.26 -16.76
C SER A 99 18.68 12.79 -16.41
N GLY A 100 19.13 12.31 -15.23
CA GLY A 100 19.08 10.89 -14.84
C GLY A 100 17.71 10.36 -14.44
N GLY A 101 16.68 11.21 -14.26
CA GLY A 101 15.34 10.77 -13.90
C GLY A 101 14.40 11.90 -13.51
N ASN A 102 13.16 11.54 -13.25
CA ASN A 102 12.06 12.44 -12.86
C ASN A 102 11.62 12.15 -11.42
N VAL A 103 10.61 12.85 -10.92
CA VAL A 103 9.92 12.45 -9.67
C VAL A 103 9.07 11.24 -9.97
N GLN A 104 9.19 10.20 -9.16
CA GLN A 104 8.46 8.96 -9.33
C GLN A 104 7.66 8.59 -8.09
N ILE A 105 6.40 8.22 -8.29
CA ILE A 105 5.48 7.74 -7.28
C ILE A 105 5.14 6.30 -7.63
N ASP A 106 5.55 5.36 -6.77
CA ASP A 106 5.27 3.94 -6.92
C ASP A 106 4.36 3.46 -5.78
N ILE A 107 3.21 2.88 -6.15
CA ILE A 107 2.21 2.36 -5.20
C ILE A 107 2.22 0.85 -5.29
N TYR A 108 2.47 0.18 -4.15
CA TYR A 108 2.47 -1.28 -3.99
C TYR A 108 1.31 -1.72 -3.08
N ASP A 109 1.15 -3.01 -2.86
CA ASP A 109 0.10 -3.52 -1.96
C ASP A 109 0.40 -3.27 -0.47
N ASP A 110 1.67 -3.03 -0.12
CA ASP A 110 2.14 -2.86 1.26
C ASP A 110 2.75 -1.48 1.55
N ARG A 111 3.04 -0.66 0.52
CA ARG A 111 3.70 0.64 0.66
C ARG A 111 3.46 1.57 -0.53
N LEU A 112 3.72 2.84 -0.31
CA LEU A 112 3.86 3.87 -1.33
C LEU A 112 5.22 4.53 -1.19
N THR A 113 5.93 4.75 -2.31
CA THR A 113 7.20 5.47 -2.33
C THR A 113 7.14 6.68 -3.23
N ILE A 114 7.80 7.77 -2.82
CA ILE A 114 8.02 8.97 -3.61
C ILE A 114 9.53 9.15 -3.74
N THR A 115 10.03 9.05 -4.96
CA THR A 115 11.47 9.14 -5.27
C THR A 115 11.75 10.39 -6.09
N ASN A 116 12.78 11.13 -5.74
CA ASN A 116 13.33 12.21 -6.57
C ASN A 116 14.85 12.10 -6.70
N ILE A 117 15.36 12.57 -7.83
CA ILE A 117 16.80 12.67 -8.08
C ILE A 117 17.39 13.86 -7.32
N GLY A 118 18.52 13.62 -6.69
CA GLY A 118 19.26 14.56 -5.85
C GLY A 118 19.18 14.17 -4.38
N GLY A 119 20.34 13.82 -3.81
CA GLY A 119 20.50 13.54 -2.38
C GLY A 119 20.41 14.82 -1.54
N LEU A 120 20.87 14.75 -0.30
CA LEU A 120 20.92 15.93 0.58
C LEU A 120 21.86 16.99 0.03
N MET A 121 21.44 18.24 0.08
CA MET A 121 22.31 19.36 -0.25
C MET A 121 23.28 19.66 0.90
N LYS A 122 24.56 19.91 0.58
CA LYS A 122 25.51 20.45 1.57
C LYS A 122 25.00 21.78 2.12
N PRO A 123 25.10 22.06 3.44
CA PRO A 123 25.79 21.27 4.47
C PRO A 123 24.94 20.23 5.20
N LEU A 124 23.74 19.83 4.70
CA LEU A 124 22.89 18.84 5.38
C LEU A 124 23.55 17.46 5.43
N THR A 125 23.46 16.84 6.61
CA THR A 125 23.77 15.43 6.85
C THR A 125 22.50 14.70 7.28
N ILE A 126 22.54 13.37 7.37
CA ILE A 126 21.41 12.58 7.88
C ILE A 126 21.01 12.99 9.30
N GLU A 127 22.00 13.33 10.14
CA GLU A 127 21.79 13.76 11.55
C GLU A 127 21.11 15.14 11.65
N THR A 128 21.36 16.02 10.68
CA THR A 128 20.79 17.37 10.63
C THR A 128 19.53 17.46 9.77
N PHE A 129 19.20 16.41 9.02
CA PHE A 129 18.01 16.36 8.18
C PHE A 129 16.73 16.49 9.00
N GLY A 130 15.86 17.41 8.60
CA GLY A 130 14.63 17.74 9.32
C GLY A 130 14.81 18.69 10.51
N LYS A 131 16.07 19.06 10.88
CA LYS A 131 16.38 20.07 11.91
C LYS A 131 16.74 21.41 11.30
N VAL A 132 17.34 21.40 10.12
CA VAL A 132 17.78 22.59 9.38
C VAL A 132 17.13 22.61 8.01
N ALA A 133 16.62 23.77 7.59
CA ALA A 133 16.01 23.96 6.29
C ALA A 133 17.04 24.45 5.27
N VAL A 134 17.37 23.61 4.30
CA VAL A 134 18.16 23.98 3.12
C VAL A 134 17.32 23.72 1.88
N ARG A 135 17.23 24.71 0.99
CA ARG A 135 16.38 24.64 -0.22
C ARG A 135 17.24 24.51 -1.47
N ARG A 136 17.05 23.45 -2.26
CA ARG A 136 17.71 23.30 -3.56
C ARG A 136 17.21 24.33 -4.57
N ASN A 137 15.90 24.53 -4.60
CA ASN A 137 15.25 25.43 -5.56
C ASN A 137 14.45 26.52 -4.79
N PRO A 138 15.12 27.58 -4.28
CA PRO A 138 14.47 28.58 -3.41
C PRO A 138 13.33 29.34 -4.11
N LEU A 139 13.43 29.62 -5.42
CA LEU A 139 12.37 30.27 -6.19
C LEU A 139 11.13 29.38 -6.34
N ILE A 140 11.30 28.07 -6.55
CA ILE A 140 10.18 27.11 -6.61
C ILE A 140 9.48 27.07 -5.25
N ALA A 141 10.24 26.99 -4.15
CA ALA A 141 9.68 27.02 -2.80
C ALA A 141 8.95 28.34 -2.49
N ASP A 142 9.49 29.48 -2.95
CA ASP A 142 8.83 30.78 -2.78
C ASP A 142 7.49 30.87 -3.55
N LEU A 143 7.44 30.39 -4.79
CA LEU A 143 6.24 30.36 -5.57
C LEU A 143 5.16 29.46 -4.96
N PHE A 144 5.52 28.23 -4.52
CA PHE A 144 4.57 27.36 -3.80
C PHE A 144 4.06 27.97 -2.51
N HIS A 145 4.90 28.71 -1.78
CA HIS A 145 4.47 29.42 -0.58
C HIS A 145 3.45 30.53 -0.91
N ARG A 146 3.70 31.33 -1.97
CA ARG A 146 2.81 32.44 -2.36
C ARG A 146 1.40 31.97 -2.74
N ILE A 147 1.28 30.75 -3.23
CA ILE A 147 -0.03 30.14 -3.56
C ILE A 147 -0.56 29.26 -2.42
N ASN A 148 -0.01 29.36 -1.21
CA ASN A 148 -0.41 28.61 -0.01
C ASN A 148 -0.32 27.07 -0.16
N PHE A 149 0.56 26.56 -1.02
CA PHE A 149 0.81 25.13 -1.14
C PHE A 149 1.72 24.60 -0.03
N ILE A 150 2.61 25.43 0.50
CA ILE A 150 3.56 25.08 1.58
C ILE A 150 3.67 26.20 2.60
N GLU A 151 4.17 25.84 3.79
CA GLU A 151 4.61 26.78 4.83
C GLU A 151 6.13 26.89 4.84
N LYS A 152 6.68 28.10 5.11
CA LYS A 152 8.13 28.35 5.06
C LYS A 152 8.93 27.89 6.28
N MET A 153 8.35 27.14 7.22
CA MET A 153 8.93 26.92 8.55
C MET A 153 9.95 25.77 8.65
N GLY A 154 10.29 25.08 7.56
CA GLY A 154 11.27 23.96 7.60
C GLY A 154 10.83 22.74 8.40
N THR A 155 9.55 22.64 8.74
CA THR A 155 8.95 21.60 9.59
C THR A 155 8.34 20.43 8.79
N GLY A 156 8.57 20.36 7.46
CA GLY A 156 7.90 19.41 6.58
C GLY A 156 8.08 17.96 6.99
N VAL A 157 9.31 17.53 7.29
CA VAL A 157 9.59 16.15 7.74
C VAL A 157 8.91 15.82 9.07
N LYS A 158 8.87 16.79 10.00
CA LYS A 158 8.19 16.63 11.28
C LYS A 158 6.68 16.45 11.05
N ARG A 159 6.06 17.31 10.23
CA ARG A 159 4.63 17.19 9.86
C ARG A 159 4.28 15.86 9.19
N ILE A 160 5.16 15.34 8.32
CA ILE A 160 4.97 14.02 7.71
C ILE A 160 4.90 12.94 8.80
N ARG A 161 5.83 12.95 9.75
CA ARG A 161 5.87 11.98 10.86
C ARG A 161 4.64 12.08 11.75
N GLU A 162 4.31 13.28 12.20
CA GLU A 162 3.14 13.55 13.04
C GLU A 162 1.85 13.08 12.34
N SER A 163 1.66 13.41 11.06
CA SER A 163 0.49 12.97 10.29
C SER A 163 0.43 11.45 10.11
N CYS A 164 1.57 10.77 10.01
CA CYS A 164 1.62 9.30 9.97
C CYS A 164 1.34 8.67 11.35
N GLU A 165 1.76 9.32 12.44
CA GLU A 165 1.50 8.87 13.81
C GLU A 165 0.01 9.03 14.15
N GLU A 166 -0.59 10.19 13.86
CA GLU A 166 -2.03 10.45 14.01
C GLU A 166 -2.88 9.45 13.23
N HIS A 167 -2.50 9.17 11.99
CA HIS A 167 -3.17 8.18 11.16
C HIS A 167 -3.07 6.75 11.73
N GLY A 168 -2.00 6.43 12.44
CA GLY A 168 -1.77 5.16 13.14
C GLY A 168 -1.49 3.95 12.25
N GLY A 169 -1.98 3.93 11.01
CA GLY A 169 -1.90 2.80 10.07
C GLY A 169 -0.64 2.77 9.19
N VAL A 170 0.16 3.83 9.19
CA VAL A 170 1.32 4.00 8.29
C VAL A 170 2.58 4.28 9.09
N LYS A 171 3.72 3.76 8.62
CA LYS A 171 5.05 4.12 9.11
C LYS A 171 5.79 4.87 8.01
N PHE A 172 6.34 6.03 8.34
CA PHE A 172 7.18 6.81 7.44
C PHE A 172 8.66 6.46 7.64
N ASN A 173 9.36 6.17 6.54
CA ASN A 173 10.81 6.02 6.45
C ASN A 173 11.34 6.88 5.30
N PHE A 174 12.66 7.10 5.25
CA PHE A 174 13.31 7.68 4.09
C PHE A 174 14.70 7.07 3.87
N GLU A 175 15.13 7.08 2.62
CA GLU A 175 16.48 6.66 2.19
C GLU A 175 17.11 7.78 1.36
N VAL A 176 18.43 7.94 1.49
CA VAL A 176 19.19 8.99 0.78
C VAL A 176 20.51 8.41 0.29
N ASP A 177 20.65 8.33 -1.04
CA ASP A 177 21.90 7.96 -1.71
C ASP A 177 21.89 8.44 -3.18
N GLY A 178 22.35 9.66 -3.42
CA GLY A 178 22.26 10.29 -4.75
C GLY A 178 20.84 10.61 -5.22
N TYR A 179 19.86 9.96 -4.64
CA TYR A 179 18.42 10.18 -4.74
C TYR A 179 17.81 10.25 -3.34
N PHE A 180 16.57 10.69 -3.26
CA PHE A 180 15.81 10.72 -2.02
C PHE A 180 14.51 9.92 -2.19
N ILE A 181 14.32 8.91 -1.34
CA ILE A 181 13.09 8.10 -1.29
C ILE A 181 12.35 8.39 0.00
N SER A 182 11.10 8.83 -0.11
CA SER A 182 10.12 8.84 0.99
C SER A 182 9.28 7.57 0.90
N GLU A 183 9.32 6.72 1.91
CA GLU A 183 8.54 5.48 1.99
C GLU A 183 7.43 5.59 3.04
N PHE A 184 6.22 5.28 2.64
CA PHE A 184 5.02 5.16 3.48
C PHE A 184 4.61 3.70 3.53
N LYS A 185 4.99 2.98 4.57
CA LYS A 185 4.73 1.54 4.71
C LYS A 185 3.50 1.28 5.56
N LEU A 186 2.56 0.48 5.04
CA LEU A 186 1.37 0.08 5.80
C LEU A 186 1.78 -0.80 6.98
N LYS A 187 1.31 -0.44 8.18
CA LYS A 187 1.42 -1.33 9.33
C LYS A 187 0.49 -2.52 9.10
N LYS A 188 1.01 -3.74 9.21
CA LYS A 188 0.16 -4.93 9.24
C LYS A 188 -0.85 -4.73 10.38
N LYS A 189 -2.15 -4.60 10.06
CA LYS A 189 -3.17 -4.64 11.11
C LYS A 189 -2.92 -5.90 11.92
N PRO A 190 -2.85 -5.86 13.27
CA PRO A 190 -2.91 -7.09 14.04
C PRO A 190 -4.17 -7.80 13.55
N ALA A 191 -4.02 -9.05 13.13
CA ALA A 191 -5.12 -9.82 12.59
C ALA A 191 -6.24 -9.82 13.64
N LYS A 192 -7.22 -8.92 13.48
CA LYS A 192 -8.52 -9.10 14.16
C LYS A 192 -9.00 -10.44 13.64
N ASN A 193 -9.15 -11.39 14.54
CA ASN A 193 -9.64 -12.74 14.37
C ASN A 193 -10.60 -12.89 13.16
N GLN A 194 -10.06 -12.85 11.95
CA GLN A 194 -10.63 -13.63 10.88
C GLN A 194 -10.19 -15.06 11.18
N PRO A 195 -11.08 -16.04 11.19
CA PRO A 195 -10.67 -17.40 11.38
C PRO A 195 -9.57 -17.66 10.34
N LYS A 196 -8.36 -17.91 10.84
CA LYS A 196 -7.22 -18.28 10.01
C LYS A 196 -7.60 -19.59 9.33
N THR A 197 -8.11 -19.51 8.11
CA THR A 197 -8.16 -20.66 7.21
C THR A 197 -6.72 -20.89 6.74
N THR A 198 -5.88 -21.29 7.69
CA THR A 198 -4.50 -21.66 7.43
C THR A 198 -4.51 -23.10 6.94
N GLN A 199 -3.81 -23.37 5.85
CA GLN A 199 -3.54 -24.71 5.34
C GLN A 199 -3.13 -25.71 6.44
N LYS A 200 -2.49 -25.26 7.53
CA LYS A 200 -2.16 -26.07 8.71
C LYS A 200 -3.39 -26.52 9.53
N THR A 201 -4.43 -25.73 9.62
CA THR A 201 -5.66 -26.12 10.37
C THR A 201 -6.47 -27.09 9.52
N THR A 202 -6.55 -26.89 8.22
CA THR A 202 -7.22 -27.82 7.28
C THR A 202 -6.57 -29.20 7.28
N GLN A 203 -5.22 -29.28 7.33
CA GLN A 203 -4.50 -30.57 7.40
C GLN A 203 -4.80 -31.32 8.70
N LYS A 204 -4.80 -30.65 9.86
CA LYS A 204 -5.15 -31.24 11.17
C LYS A 204 -6.60 -31.71 11.20
N THR A 205 -7.51 -30.92 10.67
CA THR A 205 -8.95 -31.25 10.64
C THR A 205 -9.25 -32.41 9.68
N THR A 206 -8.63 -32.44 8.49
CA THR A 206 -8.74 -33.55 7.54
C THR A 206 -8.24 -34.84 8.13
N GLN A 207 -7.12 -34.79 8.87
CA GLN A 207 -6.54 -35.95 9.52
C GLN A 207 -7.42 -36.48 10.65
N LYS A 208 -8.00 -35.61 11.47
CA LYS A 208 -8.96 -35.96 12.53
C LYS A 208 -10.26 -36.58 11.97
N ILE A 209 -10.76 -36.06 10.84
CA ILE A 209 -11.91 -36.66 10.13
C ILE A 209 -11.56 -38.08 9.65
N LEU A 210 -10.39 -38.29 9.06
CA LEU A 210 -9.96 -39.64 8.63
C LEU A 210 -9.84 -40.63 9.77
N GLU A 211 -9.36 -40.20 10.94
CA GLU A 211 -9.24 -41.02 12.15
C GLU A 211 -10.64 -41.43 12.65
N LEU A 212 -11.56 -40.48 12.79
CA LEU A 212 -12.94 -40.73 13.21
C LEU A 212 -13.69 -41.64 12.25
N LEU A 213 -13.51 -41.48 10.93
CA LEU A 213 -14.14 -42.34 9.93
C LEU A 213 -13.54 -43.77 9.87
N LYS A 214 -12.29 -43.95 10.34
CA LYS A 214 -11.69 -45.29 10.50
C LYS A 214 -12.29 -46.02 11.72
N GLU A 215 -12.62 -45.29 12.79
CA GLU A 215 -13.24 -45.84 13.99
C GLU A 215 -14.73 -46.14 13.77
N ASN A 216 -15.44 -45.23 13.12
CA ASN A 216 -16.85 -45.39 12.78
C ASN A 216 -17.17 -44.81 11.41
N SER A 217 -17.35 -45.67 10.44
CA SER A 217 -17.62 -45.32 9.03
C SER A 217 -19.04 -44.75 8.80
N ALA A 218 -19.95 -44.87 9.73
CA ALA A 218 -21.36 -44.45 9.62
C ALA A 218 -21.61 -43.02 10.14
N LEU A 219 -20.57 -42.29 10.63
CA LEU A 219 -20.72 -40.96 11.20
C LEU A 219 -21.30 -39.98 10.19
N SER A 220 -22.33 -39.26 10.63
CA SER A 220 -22.95 -38.15 9.92
C SER A 220 -22.10 -36.88 10.00
N ARG A 221 -22.42 -35.86 9.16
CA ARG A 221 -21.76 -34.56 9.20
C ARG A 221 -21.95 -33.85 10.55
N SER A 222 -23.13 -33.93 11.11
CA SER A 222 -23.44 -33.33 12.42
C SER A 222 -22.60 -33.98 13.52
N GLU A 223 -22.56 -35.31 13.61
CA GLU A 223 -21.76 -36.05 14.60
C GLU A 223 -20.27 -35.75 14.48
N LEU A 224 -19.74 -35.66 13.23
CA LEU A 224 -18.34 -35.23 13.01
C LEU A 224 -18.09 -33.79 13.47
N THR A 225 -19.08 -32.90 13.31
CA THR A 225 -18.99 -31.51 13.79
C THR A 225 -18.89 -31.46 15.30
N ASP A 226 -19.74 -32.23 16.00
CA ASP A 226 -19.78 -32.29 17.46
C ASP A 226 -18.50 -32.90 18.05
N MET A 227 -18.01 -34.00 17.45
CA MET A 227 -16.77 -34.67 17.89
C MET A 227 -15.48 -33.88 17.63
N ILE A 228 -15.45 -33.06 16.60
CA ILE A 228 -14.30 -32.22 16.30
C ILE A 228 -14.29 -30.92 17.12
N GLY A 229 -15.47 -30.36 17.38
CA GLY A 229 -15.71 -29.27 18.34
C GLY A 229 -15.48 -27.84 17.81
N ASN A 230 -14.50 -27.60 16.96
CA ASN A 230 -14.12 -26.25 16.47
C ASN A 230 -14.30 -26.10 14.96
N ILE A 231 -15.36 -26.67 14.39
CA ILE A 231 -15.67 -26.63 12.95
C ILE A 231 -17.19 -26.55 12.76
N THR A 232 -17.64 -25.91 11.70
CA THR A 232 -19.04 -25.89 11.28
C THR A 232 -19.38 -27.08 10.39
N GLU A 233 -20.65 -27.44 10.23
CA GLU A 233 -21.08 -28.50 9.32
C GLU A 233 -20.63 -28.24 7.87
N ASP A 234 -20.63 -26.99 7.41
CA ASP A 234 -20.10 -26.61 6.10
C ASP A 234 -18.58 -26.82 6.01
N GLY A 235 -17.87 -26.57 7.10
CA GLY A 235 -16.44 -26.87 7.19
C GLY A 235 -16.14 -28.38 7.14
N VAL A 236 -16.96 -29.22 7.79
CA VAL A 236 -16.87 -30.68 7.69
C VAL A 236 -17.19 -31.14 6.26
N LYS A 237 -18.25 -30.60 5.66
CA LYS A 237 -18.62 -30.90 4.26
C LYS A 237 -17.47 -30.59 3.30
N TYR A 238 -16.87 -29.40 3.42
CA TYR A 238 -15.72 -29.01 2.57
C TYR A 238 -14.55 -30.00 2.70
N ASN A 239 -14.21 -30.43 3.93
CA ASN A 239 -13.11 -31.38 4.15
C ASN A 239 -13.44 -32.78 3.64
N LEU A 240 -14.68 -33.26 3.76
CA LEU A 240 -15.14 -34.54 3.20
C LEU A 240 -15.08 -34.50 1.65
N ASP A 241 -15.54 -33.42 1.02
CA ASP A 241 -15.47 -33.26 -0.45
C ASP A 241 -14.03 -33.22 -0.94
N LYS A 242 -13.12 -32.59 -0.18
CA LYS A 242 -11.70 -32.57 -0.45
C LYS A 242 -11.08 -33.96 -0.37
N LEU A 243 -11.34 -34.70 0.73
CA LEU A 243 -10.85 -36.07 0.91
C LEU A 243 -11.39 -37.01 -0.16
N LYS A 244 -12.62 -36.84 -0.62
CA LYS A 244 -13.22 -37.57 -1.72
C LYS A 244 -12.53 -37.27 -3.05
N LYS A 245 -12.21 -36.00 -3.34
CA LYS A 245 -11.45 -35.59 -4.54
C LYS A 245 -10.01 -36.11 -4.52
N GLU A 246 -9.39 -36.21 -3.34
CA GLU A 246 -8.05 -36.75 -3.16
C GLU A 246 -8.03 -38.30 -3.19
N GLY A 247 -9.19 -38.97 -3.35
CA GLY A 247 -9.32 -40.42 -3.37
C GLY A 247 -9.08 -41.12 -2.03
N LYS A 248 -9.02 -40.36 -0.91
CA LYS A 248 -8.74 -40.88 0.43
C LYS A 248 -9.96 -41.47 1.13
N ILE A 249 -11.17 -41.07 0.71
CA ILE A 249 -12.43 -41.61 1.17
C ILE A 249 -13.39 -41.83 -0.01
N LYS A 250 -14.28 -42.82 0.13
CA LYS A 250 -15.35 -43.10 -0.81
C LYS A 250 -16.69 -43.22 -0.09
N ARG A 251 -17.74 -42.66 -0.66
CA ARG A 251 -19.10 -42.82 -0.14
C ARG A 251 -19.70 -44.14 -0.60
N ILE A 252 -20.23 -44.92 0.31
CA ILE A 252 -20.96 -46.16 0.03
C ILE A 252 -22.42 -45.96 0.46
N GLY A 253 -23.36 -46.17 -0.49
CA GLY A 253 -24.78 -46.02 -0.27
C GLY A 253 -25.33 -44.60 -0.47
N PRO A 254 -26.62 -44.36 -0.15
CA PRO A 254 -27.31 -43.10 -0.37
C PRO A 254 -26.84 -42.00 0.58
N ASP A 255 -27.20 -40.74 0.26
CA ASP A 255 -26.82 -39.55 1.07
C ASP A 255 -27.37 -39.58 2.51
N LYS A 256 -28.53 -40.19 2.73
CA LYS A 256 -29.07 -40.52 4.06
C LYS A 256 -28.89 -42.01 4.35
N GLY A 257 -28.16 -42.33 5.42
CA GLY A 257 -27.96 -43.73 5.87
C GLY A 257 -26.78 -44.46 5.19
N GLY A 258 -26.00 -43.83 4.30
CA GLY A 258 -24.79 -44.44 3.76
C GLY A 258 -23.56 -44.29 4.67
N SER A 259 -22.47 -45.00 4.38
CA SER A 259 -21.23 -45.00 5.12
C SER A 259 -20.05 -44.47 4.31
N TRP A 260 -18.94 -44.20 4.98
CA TRP A 260 -17.67 -43.73 4.41
C TRP A 260 -16.64 -44.86 4.43
N GLU A 261 -16.05 -45.17 3.32
CA GLU A 261 -14.90 -46.06 3.27
C GLU A 261 -13.61 -45.27 3.17
N VAL A 262 -12.68 -45.51 4.08
CA VAL A 262 -11.33 -44.91 4.01
C VAL A 262 -10.46 -45.77 3.12
N VAL A 263 -10.03 -45.18 2.00
CA VAL A 263 -9.17 -45.87 1.01
C VAL A 263 -7.71 -45.74 1.48
N LYS A 264 -7.00 -46.86 1.49
CA LYS A 264 -5.59 -46.93 1.90
C LYS A 264 -4.65 -46.34 0.87
#